data_252e12206a1c4b867c885ffb791efe21
#
_entry.id   252e12206a1c4b867c885ffb791efe21
#
_cell.length_a   1.000
_cell.length_b   1.000
_cell.length_c   1.000
_cell.angle_alpha   90.00
_cell.angle_beta   90.00
_cell.angle_gamma   90.00
#
_symmetry.space_group_name_H-M   'P 1'
#
loop_
_entity.id
_entity.type
_entity.pdbx_description
1 polymer ?
#
loop_
_entity_poly.entity_id
_entity_poly.type
_entity_poly.pdbx_seq_one_letter_code
_entity_poly.pdbx_strand_id
1 'polypeptide(L)'
;MIILGIYSIFRGGAVVDTVSWLLGLGAIISGIVTLIVRFTRKSVFGSDGKWLSLDSVFLIVLGIILMNTGLLRALGKIMFIIIGIILVYNAVQSLIAAISGRHNNDGWFAPRIIFSVILLLVGIWVFTNAGRVFTDMSGIIAGIFFITHGVGTLNDWIGRVRYNKYFAYLDDEEL
;
A
#
# COMPACT_ATOMS: atom_id res chain seq x y z
N MET A 1 7.17 15.58 5.48
CA MET A 1 6.45 14.56 4.69
C MET A 1 6.93 14.48 3.24
N ILE A 2 7.00 15.60 2.47
CA ILE A 2 7.41 15.59 1.05
C ILE A 2 8.83 15.02 0.84
N ILE A 3 9.80 15.44 1.66
CA ILE A 3 11.18 14.93 1.60
C ILE A 3 11.22 13.41 1.86
N LEU A 4 10.44 12.93 2.83
CA LEU A 4 10.30 11.50 3.11
C LEU A 4 9.69 10.75 1.94
N GLY A 5 8.72 11.35 1.24
CA GLY A 5 8.12 10.77 0.05
C GLY A 5 9.13 10.62 -1.09
N ILE A 6 9.93 11.63 -1.35
CA ILE A 6 11.00 11.57 -2.36
C ILE A 6 12.03 10.51 -1.98
N TYR A 7 12.49 10.48 -0.72
CA TYR A 7 13.42 9.47 -0.24
C TYR A 7 12.86 8.06 -0.39
N SER A 8 11.56 7.87 -0.14
CA SER A 8 10.86 6.60 -0.27
C SER A 8 10.92 6.03 -1.69
N ILE A 9 10.76 6.88 -2.70
CA ILE A 9 10.82 6.49 -4.12
C ILE A 9 12.19 5.92 -4.47
N PHE A 10 13.26 6.53 -3.95
CA PHE A 10 14.64 6.12 -4.27
C PHE A 10 15.14 4.95 -3.40
N ARG A 11 14.59 4.78 -2.20
CA ARG A 11 15.01 3.76 -1.23
C ARG A 11 13.84 2.90 -0.72
N GLY A 12 13.04 2.36 -1.63
CA GLY A 12 11.85 1.57 -1.32
C GLY A 12 12.06 0.46 -0.30
N GLY A 13 13.18 -0.25 -0.34
CA GLY A 13 13.49 -1.32 0.61
C GLY A 13 13.61 -0.85 2.06
N ALA A 14 14.29 0.28 2.31
CA ALA A 14 14.42 0.85 3.65
C ALA A 14 13.08 1.35 4.20
N VAL A 15 12.23 1.88 3.32
CA VAL A 15 10.90 2.36 3.70
C VAL A 15 9.98 1.20 4.06
N VAL A 16 9.99 0.12 3.28
CA VAL A 16 9.22 -1.10 3.60
C VAL A 16 9.60 -1.61 4.99
N ASP A 17 10.89 -1.68 5.30
CA ASP A 17 11.35 -2.15 6.60
C ASP A 17 10.90 -1.22 7.74
N THR A 18 11.07 0.09 7.57
CA THR A 18 10.68 1.07 8.60
C THR A 18 9.17 1.11 8.82
N VAL A 19 8.38 1.15 7.74
CA VAL A 19 6.92 1.17 7.80
C VAL A 19 6.39 -0.13 8.40
N SER A 20 6.95 -1.27 8.01
CA SER A 20 6.57 -2.58 8.55
C SER A 20 6.84 -2.66 10.04
N TRP A 21 8.00 -2.19 10.50
CA TRP A 21 8.35 -2.17 11.90
C TRP A 21 7.41 -1.27 12.72
N LEU A 22 7.11 -0.06 12.22
CA LEU A 22 6.18 0.88 12.87
C LEU A 22 4.76 0.32 12.92
N LEU A 23 4.26 -0.27 11.82
CA LEU A 23 2.94 -0.88 11.76
C LEU A 23 2.86 -2.10 12.68
N GLY A 24 3.91 -2.93 12.72
CA GLY A 24 3.99 -4.08 13.60
C GLY A 24 3.95 -3.66 15.07
N LEU A 25 4.71 -2.65 15.44
CA LEU A 25 4.73 -2.10 16.79
C LEU A 25 3.38 -1.49 17.18
N GLY A 26 2.76 -0.72 16.27
CA GLY A 26 1.42 -0.17 16.45
C GLY A 26 0.35 -1.26 16.63
N ALA A 27 0.41 -2.33 15.86
CA ALA A 27 -0.51 -3.46 15.96
C ALA A 27 -0.36 -4.21 17.31
N ILE A 28 0.89 -4.41 17.79
CA ILE A 28 1.14 -5.03 19.09
C ILE A 28 0.58 -4.16 20.22
N ILE A 29 0.89 -2.85 20.22
CA ILE A 29 0.38 -1.92 21.24
C ILE A 29 -1.15 -1.91 21.22
N SER A 30 -1.76 -1.79 20.05
CA SER A 30 -3.21 -1.82 19.90
C SER A 30 -3.82 -3.12 20.41
N GLY A 31 -3.22 -4.27 20.09
CA GLY A 31 -3.65 -5.58 20.58
C GLY A 31 -3.58 -5.69 22.10
N ILE A 32 -2.47 -5.22 22.72
CA ILE A 32 -2.29 -5.23 24.17
C ILE A 32 -3.31 -4.31 24.84
N VAL A 33 -3.47 -3.07 24.36
CA VAL A 33 -4.45 -2.11 24.92
C VAL A 33 -5.86 -2.67 24.84
N THR A 34 -6.24 -3.25 23.70
CA THR A 34 -7.55 -3.88 23.52
C THR A 34 -7.74 -5.05 24.51
N LEU A 35 -6.71 -5.83 24.73
CA LEU A 35 -6.73 -6.95 25.68
C LEU A 35 -6.91 -6.47 27.13
N ILE A 36 -6.16 -5.44 27.53
CA ILE A 36 -6.24 -4.84 28.88
C ILE A 36 -7.63 -4.24 29.11
N VAL A 37 -8.14 -3.42 28.18
CA VAL A 37 -9.45 -2.78 28.28
C VAL A 37 -10.56 -3.84 28.46
N ARG A 38 -10.42 -4.98 27.82
CA ARG A 38 -11.39 -6.08 27.94
C ARG A 38 -11.32 -6.81 29.27
N PHE A 39 -10.11 -7.07 29.76
CA PHE A 39 -9.97 -7.67 31.09
C PHE A 39 -10.58 -6.78 32.18
N THR A 40 -10.40 -5.45 32.03
CA THR A 40 -10.94 -4.47 32.99
C THR A 40 -12.46 -4.30 32.86
N ARG A 41 -13.04 -4.45 31.65
CA ARG A 41 -14.48 -4.26 31.40
C ARG A 41 -15.31 -5.56 31.37
N LYS A 42 -14.75 -6.68 31.80
CA LYS A 42 -15.39 -8.00 31.77
C LYS A 42 -16.74 -8.09 32.48
N SER A 43 -17.07 -7.13 33.35
CA SER A 43 -18.33 -7.07 34.07
C SER A 43 -19.52 -6.45 33.29
N VAL A 44 -19.28 -5.80 32.15
CA VAL A 44 -20.30 -4.99 31.45
C VAL A 44 -20.80 -5.66 30.15
N PHE A 45 -19.99 -6.51 29.51
CA PHE A 45 -20.34 -7.19 28.26
C PHE A 45 -20.51 -8.70 28.48
N GLY A 46 -21.77 -9.15 28.43
CA GLY A 46 -22.14 -10.55 28.50
C GLY A 46 -21.46 -11.44 27.46
N SER A 47 -21.86 -12.70 27.33
CA SER A 47 -21.25 -13.88 26.69
C SER A 47 -20.58 -13.77 25.31
N ASP A 48 -20.63 -12.61 24.64
CA ASP A 48 -20.02 -12.36 23.32
C ASP A 48 -18.49 -12.13 23.36
N GLY A 49 -17.91 -12.19 24.58
CA GLY A 49 -16.49 -11.90 24.80
C GLY A 49 -15.49 -12.88 24.16
N LYS A 50 -15.93 -14.06 23.68
CA LYS A 50 -15.01 -15.08 23.14
C LYS A 50 -14.47 -14.70 21.75
N TRP A 51 -15.32 -14.20 20.88
CA TRP A 51 -14.90 -13.77 19.51
C TRP A 51 -14.01 -12.53 19.55
N LEU A 52 -14.27 -11.66 20.49
CA LEU A 52 -13.56 -10.40 20.63
C LEU A 52 -12.12 -10.56 21.22
N SER A 53 -11.82 -11.64 21.96
CA SER A 53 -10.45 -11.95 22.44
C SER A 53 -9.56 -12.46 21.30
N LEU A 54 -10.14 -13.14 20.30
CA LEU A 54 -9.42 -13.60 19.12
C LEU A 54 -8.85 -12.44 18.32
N ASP A 55 -9.57 -11.33 18.17
CA ASP A 55 -9.09 -10.13 17.43
C ASP A 55 -7.85 -9.53 18.09
N SER A 56 -7.80 -9.47 19.42
CA SER A 56 -6.65 -8.90 20.14
C SER A 56 -5.41 -9.78 19.99
N VAL A 57 -5.59 -11.11 20.11
CA VAL A 57 -4.51 -12.08 19.89
C VAL A 57 -4.06 -12.03 18.42
N PHE A 58 -5.00 -11.94 17.48
CA PHE A 58 -4.70 -11.83 16.07
C PHE A 58 -3.88 -10.57 15.76
N LEU A 59 -4.23 -9.41 16.34
CA LEU A 59 -3.47 -8.16 16.17
C LEU A 59 -2.04 -8.27 16.72
N ILE A 60 -1.84 -8.94 17.87
CA ILE A 60 -0.51 -9.15 18.42
C ILE A 60 0.32 -10.06 17.52
N VAL A 61 -0.24 -11.19 17.09
CA VAL A 61 0.43 -12.13 16.17
C VAL A 61 0.75 -11.45 14.84
N LEU A 62 -0.21 -10.71 14.27
CA LEU A 62 -0.01 -9.94 13.05
C LEU A 62 1.09 -8.89 13.22
N GLY A 63 1.15 -8.21 14.37
CA GLY A 63 2.19 -7.25 14.67
C GLY A 63 3.59 -7.88 14.72
N ILE A 64 3.73 -9.05 15.35
CA ILE A 64 4.98 -9.81 15.37
C ILE A 64 5.42 -10.23 13.96
N ILE A 65 4.46 -10.68 13.14
CA ILE A 65 4.71 -11.04 11.75
C ILE A 65 5.19 -9.81 10.94
N LEU A 66 4.54 -8.66 11.11
CA LEU A 66 4.90 -7.42 10.43
C LEU A 66 6.27 -6.88 10.86
N MET A 67 6.68 -7.07 12.13
CA MET A 67 8.02 -6.70 12.58
C MET A 67 9.11 -7.57 11.95
N ASN A 68 8.78 -8.77 11.51
CA ASN A 68 9.71 -9.63 10.79
C ASN A 68 9.75 -9.24 9.31
N THR A 69 10.61 -8.27 8.97
CA THR A 69 10.76 -7.73 7.61
C THR A 69 11.11 -8.80 6.58
N GLY A 70 11.85 -9.85 6.98
CA GLY A 70 12.17 -10.99 6.11
C GLY A 70 10.92 -11.76 5.67
N LEU A 71 10.01 -11.99 6.59
CA LEU A 71 8.76 -12.70 6.34
C LEU A 71 7.81 -11.86 5.45
N LEU A 72 7.72 -10.56 5.71
CA LEU A 72 6.94 -9.63 4.88
C LEU A 72 7.48 -9.58 3.44
N ARG A 73 8.79 -9.49 3.27
CA ARG A 73 9.43 -9.53 1.95
C ARG A 73 9.18 -10.86 1.24
N ALA A 74 9.23 -11.98 1.96
CA ALA A 74 8.91 -13.28 1.40
C ALA A 74 7.47 -13.38 0.92
N LEU A 75 6.50 -12.94 1.73
CA LEU A 75 5.09 -12.87 1.35
C LEU A 75 4.87 -11.95 0.14
N GLY A 76 5.46 -10.76 0.15
CA GLY A 76 5.43 -9.83 -0.98
C GLY A 76 6.00 -10.44 -2.25
N LYS A 77 7.14 -11.13 -2.16
CA LYS A 77 7.73 -11.86 -3.29
C LYS A 77 6.76 -12.90 -3.85
N ILE A 78 6.11 -13.69 -2.99
CA ILE A 78 5.14 -14.71 -3.41
C ILE A 78 3.96 -14.05 -4.13
N MET A 79 3.42 -12.95 -3.60
CA MET A 79 2.34 -12.20 -4.25
C MET A 79 2.74 -11.76 -5.67
N PHE A 80 3.92 -11.19 -5.85
CA PHE A 80 4.39 -10.74 -7.16
C PHE A 80 4.72 -11.90 -8.12
N ILE A 81 5.12 -13.06 -7.61
CA ILE A 81 5.23 -14.28 -8.42
C ILE A 81 3.86 -14.67 -8.98
N ILE A 82 2.82 -14.68 -8.14
CA ILE A 82 1.45 -14.99 -8.57
C ILE A 82 0.96 -13.97 -9.59
N ILE A 83 1.19 -12.69 -9.37
CA ILE A 83 0.84 -11.62 -10.32
C ILE A 83 1.57 -11.83 -11.65
N GLY A 84 2.88 -12.16 -11.63
CA GLY A 84 3.65 -12.46 -12.82
C GLY A 84 3.08 -13.63 -13.62
N ILE A 85 2.68 -14.71 -12.94
CA ILE A 85 2.03 -15.86 -13.59
C ILE A 85 0.71 -15.47 -14.24
N ILE A 86 -0.13 -14.69 -13.54
CA ILE A 86 -1.40 -14.21 -14.08
C ILE A 86 -1.19 -13.31 -15.31
N LEU A 87 -0.19 -12.43 -15.28
CA LEU A 87 0.14 -11.57 -16.41
C LEU A 87 0.58 -12.40 -17.63
N VAL A 88 1.46 -13.39 -17.44
CA VAL A 88 1.89 -14.29 -18.49
C VAL A 88 0.70 -15.07 -19.05
N TYR A 89 -0.16 -15.62 -18.20
CA TYR A 89 -1.37 -16.32 -18.63
C TYR A 89 -2.28 -15.43 -19.48
N ASN A 90 -2.57 -14.21 -19.01
CA ASN A 90 -3.38 -13.25 -19.76
C ASN A 90 -2.73 -12.83 -21.09
N ALA A 91 -1.41 -12.67 -21.12
CA ALA A 91 -0.68 -12.37 -22.33
C ALA A 91 -0.81 -13.48 -23.38
N VAL A 92 -0.65 -14.75 -22.95
CA VAL A 92 -0.82 -15.92 -23.84
C VAL A 92 -2.24 -16.02 -24.36
N GLN A 93 -3.26 -15.85 -23.49
CA GLN A 93 -4.66 -15.85 -23.91
C GLN A 93 -4.95 -14.73 -24.94
N SER A 94 -4.44 -13.52 -24.68
CA SER A 94 -4.58 -12.39 -25.60
C SER A 94 -3.89 -12.63 -26.94
N LEU A 95 -2.72 -13.30 -26.92
CA LEU A 95 -1.98 -13.65 -28.12
C LEU A 95 -2.75 -14.69 -28.96
N ILE A 96 -3.27 -15.75 -28.33
CA ILE A 96 -4.08 -16.79 -28.98
C ILE A 96 -5.32 -16.15 -29.60
N ALA A 97 -6.02 -15.27 -28.85
CA ALA A 97 -7.19 -14.57 -29.36
C ALA A 97 -6.87 -13.65 -30.54
N ALA A 98 -5.71 -12.98 -30.52
CA ALA A 98 -5.26 -12.16 -31.64
C ALA A 98 -4.98 -12.99 -32.88
N ILE A 99 -4.32 -14.15 -32.74
CA ILE A 99 -4.01 -15.07 -33.87
C ILE A 99 -5.29 -15.68 -34.43
N SER A 100 -6.22 -16.11 -33.57
CA SER A 100 -7.49 -16.70 -33.99
C SER A 100 -8.42 -15.67 -34.65
N GLY A 101 -8.36 -14.40 -34.23
CA GLY A 101 -9.15 -13.29 -34.79
C GLY A 101 -8.62 -12.75 -36.13
N ARG A 102 -7.47 -13.23 -36.64
CA ARG A 102 -6.87 -12.77 -37.89
C ARG A 102 -7.80 -12.90 -39.11
N HIS A 103 -8.76 -13.81 -39.04
CA HIS A 103 -9.70 -14.08 -40.13
C HIS A 103 -10.79 -12.98 -40.28
N ASN A 104 -10.98 -12.15 -39.26
CA ASN A 104 -12.09 -11.17 -39.18
C ASN A 104 -11.75 -9.75 -39.63
N ASN A 105 -10.61 -9.53 -40.28
CA ASN A 105 -10.19 -8.27 -40.92
C ASN A 105 -10.32 -6.99 -40.04
N ASP A 106 -10.31 -7.14 -38.72
CA ASP A 106 -10.41 -6.03 -37.78
C ASP A 106 -9.06 -5.29 -37.73
N GLY A 107 -9.07 -3.99 -38.05
CA GLY A 107 -7.86 -3.14 -38.02
C GLY A 107 -7.13 -3.08 -36.66
N TRP A 108 -7.68 -3.74 -35.63
CA TRP A 108 -7.13 -3.86 -34.28
C TRP A 108 -6.19 -5.05 -34.07
N PHE A 109 -5.89 -5.82 -35.12
CA PHE A 109 -5.02 -7.01 -35.02
C PHE A 109 -3.60 -6.66 -34.58
N ALA A 110 -2.96 -5.71 -35.25
CA ALA A 110 -1.57 -5.31 -34.99
C ALA A 110 -1.38 -4.74 -33.55
N PRO A 111 -2.19 -3.75 -33.08
CA PRO A 111 -2.04 -3.24 -31.71
C PRO A 111 -2.28 -4.31 -30.64
N ARG A 112 -3.19 -5.26 -30.87
CA ARG A 112 -3.47 -6.36 -29.93
C ARG A 112 -2.28 -7.30 -29.76
N ILE A 113 -1.59 -7.65 -30.84
CA ILE A 113 -0.36 -8.48 -30.77
C ILE A 113 0.74 -7.73 -30.02
N ILE A 114 0.99 -6.46 -30.39
CA ILE A 114 2.03 -5.65 -29.75
C ILE A 114 1.78 -5.58 -28.23
N PHE A 115 0.55 -5.30 -27.84
CA PHE A 115 0.18 -5.24 -26.42
C PHE A 115 0.36 -6.59 -25.71
N SER A 116 0.00 -7.71 -26.35
CA SER A 116 0.17 -9.05 -25.78
C SER A 116 1.65 -9.40 -25.59
N VAL A 117 2.51 -9.05 -26.55
CA VAL A 117 3.95 -9.27 -26.45
C VAL A 117 4.57 -8.43 -25.33
N ILE A 118 4.18 -7.14 -25.22
CA ILE A 118 4.62 -6.28 -24.12
C ILE A 118 4.17 -6.86 -22.77
N LEU A 119 2.92 -7.27 -22.65
CA LEU A 119 2.38 -7.85 -21.42
C LEU A 119 3.11 -9.15 -21.05
N LEU A 120 3.50 -9.96 -22.03
CA LEU A 120 4.26 -11.18 -21.80
C LEU A 120 5.66 -10.88 -21.29
N LEU A 121 6.36 -9.92 -21.90
CA LEU A 121 7.69 -9.50 -21.44
C LEU A 121 7.64 -8.93 -20.02
N VAL A 122 6.66 -8.07 -19.73
CA VAL A 122 6.44 -7.50 -18.38
C VAL A 122 6.12 -8.62 -17.39
N GLY A 123 5.26 -9.57 -17.73
CA GLY A 123 4.90 -10.70 -16.86
C GLY A 123 6.11 -11.57 -16.52
N ILE A 124 6.95 -11.90 -17.49
CA ILE A 124 8.20 -12.65 -17.26
C ILE A 124 9.17 -11.84 -16.38
N TRP A 125 9.32 -10.54 -16.64
CA TRP A 125 10.19 -9.68 -15.85
C TRP A 125 9.71 -9.57 -14.40
N VAL A 126 8.41 -9.40 -14.17
CA VAL A 126 7.81 -9.38 -12.81
C VAL A 126 8.02 -10.72 -12.12
N PHE A 127 7.80 -11.83 -12.81
CA PHE A 127 7.99 -13.18 -12.27
C PHE A 127 9.45 -13.43 -11.83
N THR A 128 10.41 -13.08 -12.68
CA THR A 128 11.84 -13.32 -12.40
C THR A 128 12.40 -12.37 -11.34
N ASN A 129 11.87 -11.14 -11.25
CA ASN A 129 12.33 -10.11 -10.33
C ASN A 129 11.33 -9.78 -9.20
N ALA A 130 10.45 -10.70 -8.85
CA ALA A 130 9.33 -10.47 -7.96
C ALA A 130 9.70 -9.78 -6.62
N GLY A 131 10.82 -10.16 -6.00
CA GLY A 131 11.28 -9.56 -4.75
C GLY A 131 11.73 -8.10 -4.91
N ARG A 132 12.39 -7.78 -6.00
CA ARG A 132 12.82 -6.41 -6.33
C ARG A 132 11.63 -5.55 -6.70
N VAL A 133 10.75 -6.06 -7.54
CA VAL A 133 9.51 -5.38 -7.95
C VAL A 133 8.65 -5.05 -6.74
N PHE A 134 8.53 -5.97 -5.77
CA PHE A 134 7.80 -5.71 -4.53
C PHE A 134 8.40 -4.53 -3.76
N THR A 135 9.71 -4.50 -3.55
CA THR A 135 10.38 -3.42 -2.81
C THR A 135 10.28 -2.08 -3.54
N ASP A 136 10.51 -2.06 -4.83
CA ASP A 136 10.50 -0.83 -5.63
C ASP A 136 9.07 -0.26 -5.72
N MET A 137 8.07 -1.10 -6.00
CA MET A 137 6.66 -0.70 -6.06
C MET A 137 6.14 -0.20 -4.71
N SER A 138 6.50 -0.88 -3.62
CA SER A 138 6.11 -0.43 -2.27
C SER A 138 6.72 0.94 -1.94
N GLY A 139 7.97 1.19 -2.35
CA GLY A 139 8.62 2.48 -2.19
C GLY A 139 7.93 3.59 -2.98
N ILE A 140 7.55 3.32 -4.22
CA ILE A 140 6.84 4.26 -5.09
C ILE A 140 5.46 4.59 -4.50
N ILE A 141 4.68 3.58 -4.10
CA ILE A 141 3.34 3.77 -3.52
C ILE A 141 3.43 4.58 -2.22
N ALA A 142 4.35 4.21 -1.32
CA ALA A 142 4.58 4.94 -0.09
C ALA A 142 5.05 6.38 -0.37
N GLY A 143 5.93 6.58 -1.36
CA GLY A 143 6.42 7.88 -1.77
C GLY A 143 5.31 8.79 -2.25
N ILE A 144 4.44 8.31 -3.14
CA ILE A 144 3.28 9.05 -3.63
C ILE A 144 2.35 9.42 -2.47
N PHE A 145 2.07 8.47 -1.56
CA PHE A 145 1.24 8.71 -0.39
C PHE A 145 1.80 9.82 0.50
N PHE A 146 3.10 9.77 0.84
CA PHE A 146 3.73 10.79 1.68
C PHE A 146 3.79 12.16 1.00
N ILE A 147 4.01 12.22 -0.31
CA ILE A 147 4.01 13.48 -1.07
C ILE A 147 2.60 14.07 -1.06
N THR A 148 1.59 13.29 -1.39
CA THR A 148 0.19 13.75 -1.46
C THR A 148 -0.28 14.25 -0.09
N HIS A 149 0.00 13.49 0.97
CA HIS A 149 -0.34 13.89 2.33
C HIS A 149 0.45 15.13 2.79
N GLY A 150 1.73 15.21 2.42
CA GLY A 150 2.57 16.37 2.72
C GLY A 150 2.09 17.65 2.02
N VAL A 151 1.66 17.55 0.76
CA VAL A 151 1.07 18.69 0.02
C VAL A 151 -0.25 19.11 0.63
N GLY A 152 -1.12 18.16 1.01
CA GLY A 152 -2.37 18.43 1.72
C GLY A 152 -2.13 19.21 3.02
N THR A 153 -1.22 18.72 3.86
CA THR A 153 -0.87 19.38 5.13
C THR A 153 -0.32 20.80 4.93
N LEU A 154 0.48 21.03 3.89
CA LEU A 154 0.97 22.36 3.54
C LEU A 154 -0.15 23.29 3.10
N ASN A 155 -1.07 22.80 2.28
CA ASN A 155 -2.22 23.57 1.83
C ASN A 155 -3.11 24.00 3.02
N ASP A 156 -3.37 23.08 3.95
CA ASP A 156 -4.14 23.38 5.18
C ASP A 156 -3.42 24.41 6.06
N TRP A 157 -2.10 24.31 6.17
CA TRP A 157 -1.31 25.27 6.92
C TRP A 157 -1.36 26.67 6.29
N ILE A 158 -1.19 26.78 4.98
CA ILE A 158 -1.27 28.03 4.22
C ILE A 158 -2.68 28.63 4.37
N GLY A 159 -3.73 27.80 4.30
CA GLY A 159 -5.12 28.21 4.52
C GLY A 159 -5.33 28.85 5.90
N ARG A 160 -4.82 28.21 6.97
CA ARG A 160 -4.90 28.73 8.35
C ARG A 160 -4.15 30.05 8.52
N VAL A 161 -2.95 30.17 7.93
CA VAL A 161 -2.17 31.40 8.00
C VAL A 161 -2.90 32.55 7.32
N ARG A 162 -3.51 32.31 6.14
CA ARG A 162 -4.32 33.32 5.46
C ARG A 162 -5.56 33.72 6.28
N TYR A 163 -6.25 32.75 6.86
CA TYR A 163 -7.42 32.97 7.68
C TYR A 163 -7.08 33.84 8.89
N ASN A 164 -6.05 33.49 9.67
CA ASN A 164 -5.64 34.26 10.84
C ASN A 164 -5.20 35.68 10.46
N LYS A 165 -4.54 35.85 9.32
CA LYS A 165 -4.14 37.17 8.84
C LYS A 165 -5.33 38.04 8.46
N TYR A 166 -6.38 37.44 7.90
CA TYR A 166 -7.61 38.16 7.54
C TYR A 166 -8.36 38.67 8.77
N PHE A 167 -8.47 37.89 9.85
CA PHE A 167 -9.11 38.32 11.09
C PHE A 167 -8.29 39.34 11.85
N ALA A 168 -6.97 39.30 11.82
CA ALA A 168 -6.14 40.31 12.44
C ALA A 168 -6.36 41.71 11.82
N TYR A 169 -6.63 41.79 10.50
CA TYR A 169 -6.96 43.06 9.85
C TYR A 169 -8.33 43.61 10.25
N LEU A 170 -9.29 42.76 10.54
CA LEU A 170 -10.66 43.20 10.97
C LEU A 170 -10.65 43.75 12.40
N ASP A 171 -9.84 43.15 13.28
CA ASP A 171 -9.69 43.67 14.66
C ASP A 171 -9.00 45.06 14.73
N ASP A 172 -8.10 45.36 13.77
CA ASP A 172 -7.41 46.65 13.66
C ASP A 172 -8.30 47.76 13.08
N GLU A 173 -9.39 47.44 12.35
CA GLU A 173 -10.35 48.43 11.82
C GLU A 173 -11.47 48.82 12.81
N GLU A 174 -11.67 48.04 13.88
CA GLU A 174 -12.68 48.33 14.90
C GLU A 174 -12.16 49.18 16.09
N LEU A 175 -10.86 49.55 16.10
CA LEU A 175 -10.23 50.42 17.11
C LEU A 175 -9.98 51.83 16.56
#